data_705de07ebaca5d4fbc892a863965bf99
#
_entry.id   705de07ebaca5d4fbc892a863965bf99
#
_cell.length_a   1.000
_cell.length_b   1.000
_cell.length_c   1.000
_cell.angle_alpha   90.00
_cell.angle_beta   90.00
_cell.angle_gamma   90.00
#
_symmetry.space_group_name_H-M   'P 1'
#
loop_
_entity.id
_entity.type
_entity.pdbx_description
1 polymer ?
#
loop_
_entity_poly.entity_id
_entity_poly.type
_entity_poly.pdbx_seq_one_letter_code
_entity_poly.pdbx_strand_id
1 'polypeptide(L)'
;HDKDYVRAWLRQNRKNGEYPVALPGDVVRETTRRYVEIYERITGEKLEISSEDPRARLARNLHAAGLIKDGFVAIVMGSRADLEHAVKMKSIIEPYGIHVDLRVCSAHKNGEDLAPLAAEYNNAIEPGAIIAIAGLSNGLGGALAANAALPVVSCPPFKDGTDILLNINSSLMMPSQVPSMTVIKPKEAAQAALRALNLPRLKDRFQAEIQVMKKTLRNDDREVREAANA
;
A
#
# COMPACT_ATOMS: atom_id res chain seq x y z
N HIS A 1 35.39 23.05 -5.75
CA HIS A 1 34.74 24.33 -6.13
C HIS A 1 33.44 24.56 -5.35
N ASP A 2 32.46 23.68 -5.45
CA ASP A 2 31.15 23.78 -4.81
C ASP A 2 31.18 23.49 -3.29
N LYS A 3 31.81 22.38 -2.93
CA LYS A 3 31.99 21.96 -1.52
C LYS A 3 32.86 22.93 -0.73
N ASP A 4 33.78 23.62 -1.38
CA ASP A 4 34.69 24.53 -0.71
C ASP A 4 33.97 25.78 -0.18
N TYR A 5 32.92 26.22 -0.83
CA TYR A 5 32.12 27.34 -0.34
C TYR A 5 31.47 27.03 1.02
N VAL A 6 30.77 25.89 1.11
CA VAL A 6 30.13 25.46 2.38
C VAL A 6 31.18 25.15 3.44
N ARG A 7 32.29 24.50 3.06
CA ARG A 7 33.38 24.22 4.00
C ARG A 7 34.03 25.49 4.55
N ALA A 8 34.24 26.50 3.71
CA ALA A 8 34.78 27.79 4.13
C ALA A 8 33.84 28.48 5.11
N TRP A 9 32.54 28.52 4.78
CA TRP A 9 31.51 29.07 5.65
C TRP A 9 31.45 28.34 7.00
N LEU A 10 31.43 27.00 7.01
CA LEU A 10 31.41 26.20 8.23
C LEU A 10 32.64 26.46 9.10
N ARG A 11 33.85 26.56 8.50
CA ARG A 11 35.08 26.88 9.24
C ARG A 11 35.05 28.25 9.89
N GLN A 12 34.51 29.25 9.19
CA GLN A 12 34.37 30.62 9.68
C GLN A 12 33.31 30.76 10.80
N ASN A 13 32.29 29.89 10.79
CA ASN A 13 31.18 29.93 11.73
C ASN A 13 31.25 28.87 12.83
N ARG A 14 32.40 28.20 12.99
CA ARG A 14 32.64 27.25 14.06
C ARG A 14 32.72 27.99 15.40
N LYS A 15 31.93 27.59 16.41
CA LYS A 15 31.93 28.15 17.76
C LYS A 15 32.25 27.05 18.77
N ASN A 16 33.15 27.32 19.69
CA ASN A 16 33.55 26.39 20.76
C ASN A 16 33.95 24.98 20.27
N GLY A 17 34.51 24.91 19.06
CA GLY A 17 34.86 23.61 18.47
C GLY A 17 33.75 22.90 17.71
N GLU A 18 32.51 23.38 17.74
CA GLU A 18 31.37 22.78 17.09
C GLU A 18 30.94 23.53 15.83
N TYR A 19 30.45 22.79 14.83
CA TYR A 19 29.88 23.35 13.62
C TYR A 19 28.39 23.71 13.83
N PRO A 20 27.88 24.73 13.11
CA PRO A 20 26.45 25.05 13.11
C PRO A 20 25.61 23.85 12.72
N VAL A 21 24.47 23.65 13.41
CA VAL A 21 23.52 22.56 13.16
C VAL A 21 22.76 22.75 11.83
N ALA A 22 22.63 24.00 11.37
CA ALA A 22 21.93 24.35 10.12
C ALA A 22 22.68 25.43 9.35
N LEU A 23 22.53 25.41 8.03
CA LEU A 23 23.04 26.46 7.15
C LEU A 23 22.00 27.58 7.00
N PRO A 24 22.41 28.87 7.00
CA PRO A 24 21.51 29.98 6.65
C PRO A 24 20.95 29.84 5.23
N GLY A 25 19.78 30.41 4.98
CA GLY A 25 19.10 30.30 3.70
C GLY A 25 19.84 30.92 2.51
N ASP A 26 20.65 31.95 2.73
CA ASP A 26 21.52 32.57 1.72
C ASP A 26 22.68 31.63 1.32
N VAL A 27 23.29 30.96 2.29
CA VAL A 27 24.33 29.95 2.04
C VAL A 27 23.76 28.74 1.28
N VAL A 28 22.55 28.31 1.63
CA VAL A 28 21.86 27.23 0.91
C VAL A 28 21.57 27.64 -0.54
N ARG A 29 21.00 28.84 -0.75
CA ARG A 29 20.70 29.35 -2.10
C ARG A 29 21.95 29.47 -2.98
N GLU A 30 23.03 30.06 -2.45
CA GLU A 30 24.29 30.20 -3.19
C GLU A 30 24.91 28.83 -3.51
N THR A 31 24.85 27.88 -2.59
CA THR A 31 25.30 26.51 -2.84
C THR A 31 24.50 25.87 -3.98
N THR A 32 23.17 25.97 -3.92
CA THR A 32 22.30 25.44 -4.97
C THR A 32 22.60 26.09 -6.32
N ARG A 33 22.78 27.41 -6.38
CA ARG A 33 23.15 28.11 -7.62
C ARG A 33 24.42 27.55 -8.25
N ARG A 34 25.45 27.29 -7.42
CA ARG A 34 26.73 26.73 -7.89
C ARG A 34 26.58 25.30 -8.42
N TYR A 35 25.73 24.47 -7.80
CA TYR A 35 25.48 23.13 -8.30
C TYR A 35 24.73 23.15 -9.64
N VAL A 36 23.75 24.04 -9.80
CA VAL A 36 23.04 24.23 -11.05
C VAL A 36 24.01 24.67 -12.15
N GLU A 37 24.84 25.69 -11.88
CA GLU A 37 25.84 26.19 -12.84
C GLU A 37 26.84 25.13 -13.29
N ILE A 38 27.31 24.30 -12.34
CA ILE A 38 28.23 23.18 -12.69
C ILE A 38 27.51 22.14 -13.54
N TYR A 39 26.27 21.76 -13.21
CA TYR A 39 25.48 20.84 -14.01
C TYR A 39 25.31 21.35 -15.45
N GLU A 40 24.87 22.59 -15.63
CA GLU A 40 24.67 23.21 -16.93
C GLU A 40 25.97 23.31 -17.75
N ARG A 41 27.09 23.57 -17.08
CA ARG A 41 28.40 23.61 -17.77
C ARG A 41 28.91 22.22 -18.21
N ILE A 42 28.60 21.17 -17.45
CA ILE A 42 29.03 19.80 -17.77
C ILE A 42 28.14 19.18 -18.83
N THR A 43 26.83 19.36 -18.71
CA THR A 43 25.84 18.71 -19.60
C THR A 43 25.52 19.52 -20.83
N GLY A 44 25.70 20.85 -20.80
CA GLY A 44 25.21 21.77 -21.82
C GLY A 44 23.68 21.98 -21.78
N GLU A 45 22.99 21.41 -20.81
CA GLU A 45 21.55 21.45 -20.63
C GLU A 45 21.15 22.32 -19.45
N LYS A 46 20.01 23.02 -19.54
CA LYS A 46 19.42 23.74 -18.41
C LYS A 46 18.86 22.76 -17.40
N LEU A 47 19.21 22.94 -16.11
CA LEU A 47 18.63 22.15 -15.03
C LEU A 47 17.24 22.65 -14.69
N GLU A 48 16.22 21.87 -15.02
CA GLU A 48 14.86 22.10 -14.56
C GLU A 48 14.68 21.59 -13.12
N ILE A 49 14.52 22.50 -12.18
CA ILE A 49 14.26 22.17 -10.79
C ILE A 49 12.74 21.95 -10.65
N SER A 50 12.36 20.70 -10.51
CA SER A 50 10.97 20.32 -10.24
C SER A 50 10.57 20.67 -8.81
N SER A 51 9.38 21.25 -8.66
CA SER A 51 8.74 21.46 -7.34
C SER A 51 8.01 20.21 -6.81
N GLU A 52 8.00 19.14 -7.59
CA GLU A 52 7.42 17.87 -7.20
C GLU A 52 8.18 17.23 -6.03
N ASP A 53 7.45 16.56 -5.12
CA ASP A 53 8.08 15.78 -4.06
C ASP A 53 9.12 14.80 -4.66
N PRO A 54 10.38 14.83 -4.21
CA PRO A 54 11.42 13.95 -4.72
C PRO A 54 11.06 12.45 -4.63
N ARG A 55 10.30 12.04 -3.61
CA ARG A 55 9.85 10.64 -3.43
C ARG A 55 8.84 10.27 -4.50
N ALA A 56 7.85 11.13 -4.77
CA ALA A 56 6.84 10.90 -5.80
C ALA A 56 7.48 10.81 -7.19
N ARG A 57 8.43 11.72 -7.49
CA ARG A 57 9.19 11.69 -8.74
C ARG A 57 10.03 10.43 -8.88
N LEU A 58 10.73 10.01 -7.80
CA LEU A 58 11.53 8.79 -7.79
C LEU A 58 10.64 7.56 -8.05
N ALA A 59 9.53 7.43 -7.33
CA ALA A 59 8.59 6.34 -7.50
C ALA A 59 8.07 6.27 -8.95
N ARG A 60 7.65 7.40 -9.53
CA ARG A 60 7.21 7.47 -10.94
C ARG A 60 8.30 7.05 -11.91
N ASN A 61 9.53 7.51 -11.73
CA ASN A 61 10.65 7.18 -12.62
C ASN A 61 11.03 5.69 -12.50
N LEU A 62 11.06 5.14 -11.28
CA LEU A 62 11.31 3.72 -11.06
C LEU A 62 10.20 2.85 -11.67
N HIS A 63 8.94 3.28 -11.54
CA HIS A 63 7.82 2.60 -12.17
C HIS A 63 7.92 2.64 -13.70
N ALA A 64 8.19 3.81 -14.30
CA ALA A 64 8.39 3.95 -15.74
C ALA A 64 9.55 3.09 -16.26
N ALA A 65 10.59 2.88 -15.44
CA ALA A 65 11.71 1.99 -15.75
C ALA A 65 11.42 0.50 -15.47
N GLY A 66 10.22 0.14 -14.98
CA GLY A 66 9.83 -1.23 -14.64
C GLY A 66 10.54 -1.80 -13.41
N LEU A 67 11.17 -0.97 -12.60
CA LEU A 67 11.92 -1.38 -11.41
C LEU A 67 11.05 -1.58 -10.17
N ILE A 68 9.88 -0.96 -10.13
CA ILE A 68 8.86 -1.15 -9.09
C ILE A 68 7.50 -1.46 -9.71
N LYS A 69 6.61 -2.06 -8.93
CA LYS A 69 5.25 -2.40 -9.36
C LYS A 69 4.29 -1.22 -9.12
N ASP A 70 3.13 -1.26 -9.75
CA ASP A 70 2.06 -0.26 -9.54
C ASP A 70 1.58 -0.21 -8.08
N GLY A 71 1.65 -1.34 -7.39
CA GLY A 71 1.25 -1.49 -6.01
C GLY A 71 1.35 -2.94 -5.56
N PHE A 72 1.08 -3.19 -4.29
CA PHE A 72 1.09 -4.54 -3.72
C PHE A 72 -0.12 -4.79 -2.81
N VAL A 73 -0.42 -6.08 -2.63
CA VAL A 73 -1.29 -6.57 -1.57
C VAL A 73 -0.53 -7.63 -0.78
N ALA A 74 -0.27 -7.35 0.49
CA ALA A 74 0.29 -8.34 1.40
C ALA A 74 -0.84 -9.19 1.99
N ILE A 75 -0.77 -10.51 1.83
CA ILE A 75 -1.72 -11.45 2.44
C ILE A 75 -1.02 -12.14 3.60
N VAL A 76 -1.38 -11.76 4.82
CA VAL A 76 -0.79 -12.27 6.05
C VAL A 76 -1.74 -13.31 6.64
N MET A 77 -1.26 -14.53 6.78
CA MET A 77 -2.00 -15.68 7.33
C MET A 77 -1.59 -15.95 8.76
N GLY A 78 -2.54 -16.21 9.65
CA GLY A 78 -2.28 -16.65 11.02
C GLY A 78 -1.69 -18.07 11.10
N SER A 79 -1.83 -18.85 10.04
CA SER A 79 -1.32 -20.21 9.93
C SER A 79 -1.09 -20.60 8.47
N ARG A 80 -0.15 -21.52 8.24
CA ARG A 80 0.02 -22.16 6.92
C ARG A 80 -1.24 -22.91 6.46
N ALA A 81 -2.10 -23.33 7.37
CA ALA A 81 -3.37 -23.97 7.02
C ALA A 81 -4.30 -23.06 6.19
N ASP A 82 -4.11 -21.74 6.25
CA ASP A 82 -4.90 -20.75 5.52
C ASP A 82 -4.39 -20.51 4.08
N LEU A 83 -3.34 -21.21 3.64
CA LEU A 83 -2.68 -21.00 2.35
C LEU A 83 -3.65 -21.15 1.17
N GLU A 84 -4.55 -22.13 1.18
CA GLU A 84 -5.54 -22.32 0.11
C GLU A 84 -6.45 -21.10 -0.02
N HIS A 85 -6.85 -20.53 1.12
CA HIS A 85 -7.67 -19.31 1.17
C HIS A 85 -6.90 -18.10 0.59
N ALA A 86 -5.62 -17.96 0.94
CA ALA A 86 -4.75 -16.92 0.42
C ALA A 86 -4.49 -17.04 -1.08
N VAL A 87 -4.26 -18.26 -1.60
CA VAL A 87 -4.03 -18.51 -3.02
C VAL A 87 -5.26 -18.16 -3.86
N LYS A 88 -6.48 -18.40 -3.37
CA LYS A 88 -7.72 -17.95 -4.02
C LYS A 88 -7.74 -16.42 -4.21
N MET A 89 -7.32 -15.65 -3.21
CA MET A 89 -7.24 -14.19 -3.31
C MET A 89 -6.12 -13.76 -4.24
N LYS A 90 -4.95 -14.39 -4.15
CA LYS A 90 -3.81 -14.12 -5.03
C LYS A 90 -4.20 -14.27 -6.50
N SER A 91 -4.87 -15.37 -6.88
CA SER A 91 -5.31 -15.60 -8.25
C SER A 91 -6.31 -14.54 -8.78
N ILE A 92 -7.00 -13.84 -7.89
CA ILE A 92 -7.90 -12.74 -8.23
C ILE A 92 -7.15 -11.42 -8.37
N ILE A 93 -6.12 -11.18 -7.56
CA ILE A 93 -5.37 -9.93 -7.51
C ILE A 93 -4.36 -9.81 -8.67
N GLU A 94 -3.61 -10.87 -8.95
CA GLU A 94 -2.53 -10.84 -9.94
C GLU A 94 -2.95 -10.41 -11.35
N PRO A 95 -4.14 -10.78 -11.88
CA PRO A 95 -4.62 -10.32 -13.18
C PRO A 95 -4.83 -8.78 -13.28
N TYR A 96 -4.85 -8.08 -12.15
CA TYR A 96 -4.87 -6.62 -12.11
C TYR A 96 -3.47 -5.98 -12.16
N GLY A 97 -2.40 -6.78 -12.31
CA GLY A 97 -1.02 -6.32 -12.36
C GLY A 97 -0.49 -5.83 -11.01
N ILE A 98 -1.09 -6.28 -9.90
CA ILE A 98 -0.69 -5.95 -8.54
C ILE A 98 0.14 -7.11 -7.98
N HIS A 99 1.25 -6.78 -7.36
CA HIS A 99 2.10 -7.76 -6.68
C HIS A 99 1.41 -8.33 -5.44
N VAL A 100 1.53 -9.63 -5.22
CA VAL A 100 1.00 -10.29 -4.02
C VAL A 100 2.14 -10.89 -3.21
N ASP A 101 2.31 -10.43 -1.98
CA ASP A 101 3.21 -11.01 -1.01
C ASP A 101 2.44 -11.92 -0.03
N LEU A 102 2.90 -13.15 0.16
CA LEU A 102 2.27 -14.13 1.06
C LEU A 102 3.15 -14.34 2.29
N ARG A 103 2.60 -14.05 3.46
CA ARG A 103 3.31 -14.17 4.74
C ARG A 103 2.51 -14.99 5.76
N VAL A 104 3.22 -15.61 6.67
CA VAL A 104 2.62 -16.29 7.83
C VAL A 104 3.13 -15.61 9.09
N CYS A 105 2.20 -15.05 9.87
CA CYS A 105 2.50 -14.46 11.18
C CYS A 105 1.24 -14.56 12.04
N SER A 106 1.38 -15.13 13.24
CA SER A 106 0.24 -15.33 14.15
C SER A 106 0.26 -14.31 15.28
N ALA A 107 -0.85 -13.59 15.48
CA ALA A 107 -0.97 -12.65 16.58
C ALA A 107 -0.81 -13.31 17.98
N HIS A 108 -1.11 -14.61 18.09
CA HIS A 108 -1.08 -15.33 19.36
C HIS A 108 0.19 -16.18 19.57
N LYS A 109 0.94 -16.51 18.51
CA LYS A 109 2.08 -17.46 18.59
C LYS A 109 3.42 -16.76 18.42
N ASN A 110 3.51 -15.78 17.53
CA ASN A 110 4.68 -14.96 17.28
C ASN A 110 4.26 -13.49 17.03
N GLY A 111 3.43 -12.96 17.93
CA GLY A 111 2.88 -11.60 17.83
C GLY A 111 3.95 -10.51 17.84
N GLU A 112 5.11 -10.78 18.42
CA GLU A 112 6.29 -9.91 18.40
C GLU A 112 6.80 -9.56 17.00
N ASP A 113 6.55 -10.43 16.02
CA ASP A 113 6.96 -10.22 14.62
C ASP A 113 5.99 -9.32 13.84
N LEU A 114 4.78 -9.04 14.37
CA LEU A 114 3.76 -8.27 13.65
C LEU A 114 4.14 -6.79 13.45
N ALA A 115 4.70 -6.15 14.46
CA ALA A 115 5.11 -4.76 14.35
C ALA A 115 6.28 -4.59 13.37
N PRO A 116 7.35 -5.42 13.39
CA PRO A 116 8.37 -5.43 12.34
C PRO A 116 7.81 -5.68 10.94
N LEU A 117 6.88 -6.63 10.77
CA LEU A 117 6.24 -6.93 9.50
C LEU A 117 5.42 -5.74 8.98
N ALA A 118 4.64 -5.10 9.83
CA ALA A 118 3.88 -3.91 9.45
C ALA A 118 4.81 -2.74 9.08
N ALA A 119 5.94 -2.58 9.79
CA ALA A 119 6.93 -1.56 9.48
C ALA A 119 7.60 -1.78 8.11
N GLU A 120 7.84 -3.03 7.70
CA GLU A 120 8.32 -3.38 6.36
C GLU A 120 7.38 -2.81 5.28
N TYR A 121 6.07 -3.05 5.42
CA TYR A 121 5.06 -2.54 4.47
C TYR A 121 4.83 -1.04 4.57
N ASN A 122 4.87 -0.46 5.77
CA ASN A 122 4.75 1.00 5.95
C ASN A 122 5.87 1.78 5.26
N ASN A 123 7.05 1.17 5.10
CA ASN A 123 8.21 1.76 4.44
C ASN A 123 8.27 1.50 2.92
N ALA A 124 7.34 0.72 2.37
CA ALA A 124 7.26 0.49 0.93
C ALA A 124 7.01 1.81 0.18
N ILE A 125 7.61 1.93 -1.00
CA ILE A 125 7.41 3.10 -1.89
C ILE A 125 6.09 2.98 -2.64
N GLU A 126 5.72 1.74 -2.98
CA GLU A 126 4.50 1.43 -3.72
C GLU A 126 3.25 1.55 -2.82
N PRO A 127 2.12 1.98 -3.38
CA PRO A 127 0.83 1.89 -2.70
C PRO A 127 0.52 0.45 -2.29
N GLY A 128 0.11 0.25 -1.05
CA GLY A 128 -0.13 -1.08 -0.52
C GLY A 128 -1.45 -1.23 0.23
N ALA A 129 -1.91 -2.48 0.34
CA ALA A 129 -2.98 -2.89 1.23
C ALA A 129 -2.63 -4.24 1.86
N ILE A 130 -3.18 -4.54 3.02
CA ILE A 130 -2.95 -5.79 3.74
C ILE A 130 -4.26 -6.56 3.82
N ILE A 131 -4.23 -7.86 3.54
CA ILE A 131 -5.32 -8.79 3.83
C ILE A 131 -4.86 -9.70 4.97
N ALA A 132 -5.61 -9.73 6.07
CA ALA A 132 -5.37 -10.59 7.22
C ALA A 132 -6.29 -11.80 7.19
N ILE A 133 -5.72 -13.00 7.21
CA ILE A 133 -6.45 -14.27 7.23
C ILE A 133 -6.20 -14.95 8.56
N ALA A 134 -7.20 -15.01 9.43
CA ALA A 134 -7.19 -15.79 10.65
C ALA A 134 -8.62 -16.18 11.02
N GLY A 135 -8.81 -17.44 11.38
CA GLY A 135 -10.08 -17.97 11.90
C GLY A 135 -10.12 -17.94 13.42
N LEU A 136 -11.21 -18.40 13.99
CA LEU A 136 -11.47 -18.45 15.43
C LEU A 136 -11.34 -17.06 16.08
N SER A 137 -10.51 -16.93 17.12
CA SER A 137 -10.17 -15.64 17.73
C SER A 137 -9.23 -14.85 16.79
N ASN A 138 -9.80 -14.06 15.88
CA ASN A 138 -9.05 -13.30 14.87
C ASN A 138 -8.42 -12.04 15.47
N GLY A 139 -7.34 -12.21 16.23
CA GLY A 139 -6.51 -11.08 16.71
C GLY A 139 -5.60 -10.48 15.62
N LEU A 140 -5.37 -11.20 14.52
CA LEU A 140 -4.39 -10.80 13.50
C LEU A 140 -4.78 -9.50 12.78
N GLY A 141 -6.04 -9.40 12.35
CA GLY A 141 -6.52 -8.22 11.63
C GLY A 141 -6.40 -6.94 12.46
N GLY A 142 -6.81 -6.99 13.73
CA GLY A 142 -6.70 -5.88 14.68
C GLY A 142 -5.24 -5.53 14.98
N ALA A 143 -4.39 -6.53 15.23
CA ALA A 143 -2.98 -6.30 15.50
C ALA A 143 -2.25 -5.68 14.29
N LEU A 144 -2.53 -6.10 13.06
CA LEU A 144 -2.01 -5.47 11.86
C LEU A 144 -2.55 -4.05 11.70
N ALA A 145 -3.85 -3.82 11.89
CA ALA A 145 -4.46 -2.50 11.77
C ALA A 145 -3.94 -1.49 12.82
N ALA A 146 -3.51 -1.97 13.98
CA ALA A 146 -2.89 -1.15 15.02
C ALA A 146 -1.44 -0.72 14.67
N ASN A 147 -0.76 -1.43 13.78
CA ASN A 147 0.64 -1.20 13.44
C ASN A 147 0.86 -0.74 11.99
N ALA A 148 -0.12 -0.91 11.11
CA ALA A 148 -0.03 -0.54 9.71
C ALA A 148 -0.66 0.83 9.43
N ALA A 149 0.05 1.66 8.66
CA ALA A 149 -0.51 2.88 8.05
C ALA A 149 -1.30 2.59 6.77
N LEU A 150 -1.33 1.34 6.33
CA LEU A 150 -2.00 0.86 5.13
C LEU A 150 -3.41 0.34 5.47
N PRO A 151 -4.35 0.32 4.49
CA PRO A 151 -5.64 -0.33 4.65
C PRO A 151 -5.48 -1.81 5.01
N VAL A 152 -6.21 -2.26 6.05
CA VAL A 152 -6.23 -3.66 6.49
C VAL A 152 -7.63 -4.24 6.28
N VAL A 153 -7.69 -5.38 5.55
CA VAL A 153 -8.91 -6.14 5.27
C VAL A 153 -8.81 -7.49 5.95
N SER A 154 -9.61 -7.73 6.99
CA SER A 154 -9.75 -9.05 7.60
C SER A 154 -10.66 -9.94 6.75
N CYS A 155 -10.17 -11.13 6.37
CA CYS A 155 -10.93 -12.13 5.63
C CYS A 155 -10.84 -13.50 6.32
N PRO A 156 -11.64 -13.71 7.39
CA PRO A 156 -11.59 -14.96 8.15
C PRO A 156 -12.10 -16.14 7.32
N PRO A 157 -11.40 -17.32 7.41
CA PRO A 157 -11.77 -18.52 6.67
C PRO A 157 -12.84 -19.33 7.43
N PHE A 158 -14.08 -18.87 7.38
CA PHE A 158 -15.18 -19.57 8.00
C PHE A 158 -15.53 -20.88 7.26
N LYS A 159 -15.86 -21.91 8.03
CA LYS A 159 -16.23 -23.24 7.53
C LYS A 159 -17.69 -23.30 7.10
N ASP A 160 -18.58 -22.73 7.91
CA ASP A 160 -20.02 -22.74 7.73
C ASP A 160 -20.70 -21.57 8.45
N GLY A 161 -22.03 -21.51 8.38
CA GLY A 161 -22.82 -20.44 9.01
C GLY A 161 -22.72 -20.44 10.55
N THR A 162 -22.54 -21.58 11.19
CA THR A 162 -22.37 -21.67 12.64
C THR A 162 -21.01 -21.07 13.04
N ASP A 163 -19.97 -21.38 12.30
CA ASP A 163 -18.63 -20.83 12.52
C ASP A 163 -18.64 -19.30 12.35
N ILE A 164 -19.38 -18.77 11.36
CA ILE A 164 -19.58 -17.33 11.22
C ILE A 164 -20.23 -16.75 12.46
N LEU A 165 -21.35 -17.28 12.90
CA LEU A 165 -22.10 -16.74 14.06
C LEU A 165 -21.25 -16.72 15.34
N LEU A 166 -20.42 -17.72 15.55
CA LEU A 166 -19.57 -17.83 16.73
C LEU A 166 -18.36 -16.89 16.70
N ASN A 167 -17.74 -16.73 15.53
CA ASN A 167 -16.40 -16.17 15.44
C ASN A 167 -16.32 -14.79 14.74
N ILE A 168 -17.38 -14.33 14.05
CA ILE A 168 -17.35 -13.06 13.30
C ILE A 168 -17.04 -11.84 14.18
N ASN A 169 -17.51 -11.85 15.42
CA ASN A 169 -17.33 -10.73 16.34
C ASN A 169 -15.86 -10.42 16.64
N SER A 170 -14.99 -11.42 16.61
CA SER A 170 -13.54 -11.22 16.77
C SER A 170 -12.91 -10.39 15.65
N SER A 171 -13.59 -10.28 14.50
CA SER A 171 -13.17 -9.45 13.37
C SER A 171 -13.91 -8.11 13.29
N LEU A 172 -15.07 -7.99 13.92
CA LEU A 172 -15.92 -6.79 13.88
C LEU A 172 -15.70 -5.86 15.06
N MET A 173 -15.45 -6.42 16.27
CA MET A 173 -15.34 -5.65 17.49
C MET A 173 -13.90 -5.21 17.73
N MET A 174 -13.47 -4.19 17.02
CA MET A 174 -12.14 -3.61 17.18
C MET A 174 -12.14 -2.52 18.28
N PRO A 175 -11.03 -2.37 19.03
CA PRO A 175 -10.88 -1.27 19.97
C PRO A 175 -10.80 0.08 19.24
N SER A 176 -10.96 1.16 19.99
CA SER A 176 -10.82 2.52 19.46
C SER A 176 -9.45 2.73 18.80
N GLN A 177 -9.41 3.50 17.72
CA GLN A 177 -8.21 3.80 16.94
C GLN A 177 -7.58 2.59 16.19
N VAL A 178 -8.30 1.48 16.06
CA VAL A 178 -7.88 0.32 15.28
C VAL A 178 -8.86 0.10 14.12
N PRO A 179 -8.73 0.84 13.00
CA PRO A 179 -9.63 0.70 11.86
C PRO A 179 -9.29 -0.56 11.05
N SER A 180 -10.19 -1.53 11.02
CA SER A 180 -10.06 -2.73 10.20
C SER A 180 -11.37 -2.97 9.44
N MET A 181 -11.26 -3.26 8.14
CA MET A 181 -12.39 -3.69 7.32
C MET A 181 -12.55 -5.19 7.44
N THR A 182 -13.79 -5.69 7.49
CA THR A 182 -14.06 -7.14 7.47
C THR A 182 -14.85 -7.52 6.24
N VAL A 183 -14.31 -8.44 5.44
CA VAL A 183 -14.94 -8.98 4.23
C VAL A 183 -14.82 -10.48 4.23
N ILE A 184 -15.96 -11.18 4.27
CA ILE A 184 -16.01 -12.63 4.53
C ILE A 184 -15.53 -13.46 3.34
N LYS A 185 -15.88 -13.07 2.12
CA LYS A 185 -15.59 -13.87 0.92
C LYS A 185 -14.25 -13.49 0.30
N PRO A 186 -13.40 -14.47 -0.07
CA PRO A 186 -12.07 -14.21 -0.63
C PRO A 186 -12.05 -13.29 -1.85
N LYS A 187 -13.01 -13.48 -2.76
CA LYS A 187 -13.12 -12.66 -3.98
C LYS A 187 -13.39 -11.20 -3.64
N GLU A 188 -14.34 -10.95 -2.76
CA GLU A 188 -14.73 -9.62 -2.34
C GLU A 188 -13.64 -8.96 -1.49
N ALA A 189 -12.91 -9.72 -0.67
CA ALA A 189 -11.75 -9.22 0.09
C ALA A 189 -10.60 -8.79 -0.83
N ALA A 190 -10.29 -9.59 -1.84
CA ALA A 190 -9.32 -9.26 -2.87
C ALA A 190 -9.71 -7.97 -3.62
N GLN A 191 -10.98 -7.85 -4.02
CA GLN A 191 -11.49 -6.65 -4.68
C GLN A 191 -11.53 -5.42 -3.76
N ALA A 192 -11.82 -5.60 -2.46
CA ALA A 192 -11.78 -4.51 -1.48
C ALA A 192 -10.36 -3.96 -1.33
N ALA A 193 -9.36 -4.86 -1.19
CA ALA A 193 -7.95 -4.47 -1.12
C ALA A 193 -7.49 -3.74 -2.40
N LEU A 194 -7.84 -4.26 -3.60
CA LEU A 194 -7.52 -3.60 -4.86
C LEU A 194 -8.13 -2.19 -4.98
N ARG A 195 -9.37 -2.00 -4.52
CA ARG A 195 -10.04 -0.68 -4.51
C ARG A 195 -9.41 0.26 -3.50
N ALA A 196 -8.96 -0.27 -2.35
CA ALA A 196 -8.27 0.52 -1.32
C ALA A 196 -6.95 1.12 -1.81
N LEU A 197 -6.27 0.51 -2.79
CA LEU A 197 -5.09 1.07 -3.44
C LEU A 197 -5.36 2.40 -4.17
N ASN A 198 -6.61 2.64 -4.56
CA ASN A 198 -7.08 3.90 -5.19
C ASN A 198 -6.32 4.31 -6.46
N LEU A 199 -5.74 3.36 -7.18
CA LEU A 199 -4.99 3.59 -8.42
C LEU A 199 -5.91 3.96 -9.58
N PRO A 200 -5.59 5.01 -10.40
CA PRO A 200 -6.45 5.45 -11.50
C PRO A 200 -6.82 4.32 -12.46
N ARG A 201 -5.84 3.54 -12.94
CA ARG A 201 -6.10 2.43 -13.87
C ARG A 201 -7.01 1.34 -13.30
N LEU A 202 -6.96 1.11 -11.98
CA LEU A 202 -7.86 0.16 -11.31
C LEU A 202 -9.28 0.72 -11.23
N LYS A 203 -9.43 2.02 -10.99
CA LYS A 203 -10.75 2.68 -11.01
C LYS A 203 -11.42 2.53 -12.36
N ASP A 204 -10.72 2.81 -13.46
CA ASP A 204 -11.23 2.69 -14.81
C ASP A 204 -11.68 1.25 -15.10
N ARG A 205 -10.85 0.27 -14.74
CA ARG A 205 -11.19 -1.14 -14.88
C ARG A 205 -12.40 -1.54 -14.05
N PHE A 206 -12.48 -1.14 -12.78
CA PHE A 206 -13.64 -1.43 -11.94
C PHE A 206 -14.91 -0.74 -12.43
N GLN A 207 -14.82 0.47 -12.96
CA GLN A 207 -15.97 1.14 -13.56
C GLN A 207 -16.49 0.36 -14.77
N ALA A 208 -15.61 -0.14 -15.63
CA ALA A 208 -15.99 -0.97 -16.77
C ALA A 208 -16.64 -2.30 -16.31
N GLU A 209 -16.04 -2.98 -15.33
CA GLU A 209 -16.59 -4.23 -14.76
C GLU A 209 -17.98 -4.02 -14.14
N ILE A 210 -18.20 -2.89 -13.44
CA ILE A 210 -19.51 -2.51 -12.89
C ILE A 210 -20.53 -2.30 -14.00
N GLN A 211 -20.17 -1.66 -15.10
CA GLN A 211 -21.11 -1.47 -16.23
C GLN A 211 -21.46 -2.79 -16.91
N VAL A 212 -20.50 -3.71 -17.05
CA VAL A 212 -20.77 -5.07 -17.57
C VAL A 212 -21.75 -5.80 -16.66
N MET A 213 -21.53 -5.82 -15.34
CA MET A 213 -22.41 -6.45 -14.37
C MET A 213 -23.84 -5.87 -14.46
N LYS A 214 -23.98 -4.54 -14.51
CA LYS A 214 -25.30 -3.89 -14.64
C LYS A 214 -26.00 -4.24 -15.94
N LYS A 215 -25.26 -4.36 -17.05
CA LYS A 215 -25.80 -4.76 -18.35
C LYS A 215 -26.31 -6.20 -18.31
N THR A 216 -25.55 -7.11 -17.72
CA THR A 216 -25.96 -8.52 -17.54
C THR A 216 -27.27 -8.60 -16.78
N LEU A 217 -27.38 -7.96 -15.61
CA LEU A 217 -28.63 -8.00 -14.81
C LEU A 217 -29.83 -7.41 -15.55
N ARG A 218 -29.65 -6.37 -16.39
CA ARG A 218 -30.76 -5.84 -17.21
C ARG A 218 -31.17 -6.81 -18.32
N ASN A 219 -30.25 -7.57 -18.87
CA ASN A 219 -30.57 -8.61 -19.83
C ASN A 219 -31.33 -9.76 -19.17
N ASP A 220 -30.81 -10.22 -17.98
CA ASP A 220 -31.47 -11.28 -17.21
C ASP A 220 -32.93 -10.89 -16.86
N ASP A 221 -33.17 -9.63 -16.40
CA ASP A 221 -34.52 -9.13 -16.13
C ASP A 221 -35.43 -9.19 -17.37
N ARG A 222 -34.90 -8.79 -18.54
CA ARG A 222 -35.64 -8.84 -19.78
C ARG A 222 -36.02 -10.28 -20.15
N GLU A 223 -35.06 -11.20 -20.11
CA GLU A 223 -35.25 -12.62 -20.44
C GLU A 223 -36.26 -13.27 -19.51
N VAL A 224 -36.21 -13.01 -18.20
CA VAL A 224 -37.16 -13.52 -17.22
C VAL A 224 -38.57 -12.99 -17.51
N ARG A 225 -38.73 -11.70 -17.87
CA ARG A 225 -40.03 -11.11 -18.20
C ARG A 225 -40.62 -11.65 -19.51
N GLU A 226 -39.78 -11.86 -20.52
CA GLU A 226 -40.19 -12.48 -21.77
C GLU A 226 -40.65 -13.91 -21.54
N ALA A 227 -39.91 -14.73 -20.76
CA ALA A 227 -40.31 -16.09 -20.45
C ALA A 227 -41.57 -16.20 -19.59
N ALA A 228 -41.84 -15.22 -18.72
CA ALA A 228 -43.06 -15.20 -17.88
C ALA A 228 -44.33 -14.79 -18.64
N ASN A 229 -44.19 -14.23 -19.83
CA ASN A 229 -45.29 -13.77 -20.66
C ASN A 229 -45.52 -14.65 -21.91
N ALA A 230 -44.72 -15.71 -22.09
CA ALA A 230 -44.86 -16.70 -23.15
C ALA A 230 -45.67 -17.90 -22.68
#